data_ae52b41c208613a7ed2759647f8f1400
#
_entry.id   ae52b41c208613a7ed2759647f8f1400
#
_cell.length_a   1.000
_cell.length_b   1.000
_cell.length_c   1.000
_cell.angle_alpha   90.00
_cell.angle_beta   90.00
_cell.angle_gamma   90.00
#
_symmetry.space_group_name_H-M   'P 1'
#
loop_
_entity.id
_entity.type
_entity.pdbx_description
1 polymer ?
#
loop_
_entity_poly.entity_id
_entity_poly.type
_entity_poly.pdbx_seq_one_letter_code
_entity_poly.pdbx_strand_id
1 'polypeptide(L)'
;MTIEGYKMILSFSNVLSDNINYIEANSCEEAYLKINRAKEINTNIDLAIIDYSMPIYKQENILNGSDVCKYLKKNFPNCKTIILTSILENFTLFDIVQNVSPDGIATKMDVSGDVFLKIIENVLSGNKFRSVFVVEQLEEIWENEVFINEKNRLILQYLSKGFKISEIANELSISEITIKKRITKIR
;
A
#
# COMPACT_ATOMS: atom_id res chain seq x y z
N MET A 1 -2.23 -11.53 11.67
CA MET A 1 -2.08 -12.81 10.95
C MET A 1 -0.67 -12.86 10.39
N THR A 2 -0.02 -14.03 10.37
CA THR A 2 1.34 -14.24 9.86
C THR A 2 1.31 -14.77 8.42
N ILE A 3 2.44 -14.77 7.70
CA ILE A 3 2.56 -15.36 6.36
C ILE A 3 2.05 -16.81 6.37
N GLU A 4 2.46 -17.61 7.36
CA GLU A 4 1.99 -19.00 7.50
C GLU A 4 0.48 -19.10 7.70
N GLY A 5 -0.12 -18.18 8.45
CA GLY A 5 -1.57 -18.14 8.61
C GLY A 5 -2.31 -17.89 7.31
N TYR A 6 -1.82 -16.98 6.47
CA TYR A 6 -2.40 -16.73 5.15
C TYR A 6 -2.24 -17.93 4.22
N LYS A 7 -1.07 -18.58 4.20
CA LYS A 7 -0.83 -19.80 3.43
C LYS A 7 -1.77 -20.93 3.85
N MET A 8 -1.97 -21.09 5.16
CA MET A 8 -2.89 -22.10 5.70
C MET A 8 -4.33 -21.85 5.23
N ILE A 9 -4.82 -20.61 5.29
CA ILE A 9 -6.17 -20.28 4.81
C ILE A 9 -6.29 -20.61 3.31
N LEU A 10 -5.29 -20.26 2.51
CA LEU A 10 -5.28 -20.53 1.06
C LEU A 10 -5.27 -22.03 0.76
N SER A 11 -4.52 -22.84 1.51
CA SER A 11 -4.45 -24.29 1.29
C SER A 11 -5.75 -25.04 1.59
N PHE A 12 -6.63 -24.48 2.41
CA PHE A 12 -7.97 -25.04 2.70
C PHE A 12 -9.07 -24.46 1.82
N SER A 13 -8.73 -23.58 0.88
CA SER A 13 -9.70 -22.91 0.01
C SER A 13 -9.60 -23.43 -1.42
N ASN A 14 -10.70 -23.38 -2.15
CA ASN A 14 -10.76 -23.66 -3.59
C ASN A 14 -10.61 -22.37 -4.43
N VAL A 15 -10.18 -21.26 -3.82
CA VAL A 15 -10.06 -19.95 -4.48
C VAL A 15 -8.89 -19.90 -5.46
N LEU A 16 -7.84 -20.65 -5.16
CA LEU A 16 -6.65 -20.76 -6.00
C LEU A 16 -6.48 -22.21 -6.46
N SER A 17 -5.76 -22.41 -7.57
CA SER A 17 -5.41 -23.74 -8.07
C SER A 17 -4.52 -24.50 -7.08
N ASP A 18 -4.53 -25.84 -7.15
CA ASP A 18 -3.77 -26.71 -6.25
C ASP A 18 -2.25 -26.52 -6.29
N ASN A 19 -1.72 -25.86 -7.33
CA ASN A 19 -0.28 -25.64 -7.54
C ASN A 19 0.09 -24.17 -7.33
N ILE A 20 0.14 -23.71 -6.06
CA ILE A 20 0.59 -22.37 -5.71
C ILE A 20 2.09 -22.38 -5.43
N ASN A 21 2.84 -21.55 -6.14
CA ASN A 21 4.22 -21.23 -5.83
C ASN A 21 4.31 -19.98 -4.97
N TYR A 22 4.81 -20.11 -3.75
CA TYR A 22 4.93 -18.98 -2.82
C TYR A 22 6.31 -18.34 -2.90
N ILE A 23 6.34 -17.03 -3.04
CA ILE A 23 7.53 -16.20 -2.87
C ILE A 23 7.32 -15.35 -1.61
N GLU A 24 8.07 -15.64 -0.56
CA GLU A 24 7.91 -14.99 0.74
C GLU A 24 8.98 -13.93 0.96
N ALA A 25 8.60 -12.80 1.57
CA ALA A 25 9.53 -11.74 1.94
C ALA A 25 9.10 -11.11 3.27
N ASN A 26 10.03 -10.96 4.19
CA ASN A 26 9.80 -10.41 5.53
C ASN A 26 10.25 -8.95 5.67
N SER A 27 10.84 -8.38 4.62
CA SER A 27 11.30 -7.00 4.56
C SER A 27 11.16 -6.42 3.16
N CYS A 28 11.26 -5.09 3.05
CA CYS A 28 11.32 -4.41 1.76
C CYS A 28 12.54 -4.83 0.95
N GLU A 29 13.67 -5.10 1.60
CA GLU A 29 14.89 -5.60 0.94
C GLU A 29 14.67 -6.98 0.34
N GLU A 30 14.16 -7.94 1.12
CA GLU A 30 13.86 -9.28 0.61
C GLU A 30 12.86 -9.23 -0.55
N ALA A 31 11.81 -8.40 -0.43
CA ALA A 31 10.84 -8.23 -1.50
C ALA A 31 11.50 -7.70 -2.78
N TYR A 32 12.34 -6.66 -2.67
CA TYR A 32 13.08 -6.10 -3.80
C TYR A 32 13.94 -7.16 -4.49
N LEU A 33 14.76 -7.90 -3.72
CA LEU A 33 15.64 -8.93 -4.26
C LEU A 33 14.86 -10.06 -4.95
N LYS A 34 13.73 -10.50 -4.36
CA LYS A 34 12.91 -11.59 -4.93
C LYS A 34 12.14 -11.15 -6.18
N ILE A 35 11.67 -9.90 -6.23
CA ILE A 35 11.06 -9.31 -7.43
C ILE A 35 12.08 -9.27 -8.58
N ASN A 36 13.31 -8.83 -8.32
CA ASN A 36 14.37 -8.82 -9.32
C ASN A 36 14.72 -10.23 -9.78
N ARG A 37 14.83 -11.16 -8.84
CA ARG A 37 15.11 -12.56 -9.18
C ARG A 37 14.02 -13.16 -10.05
N ALA A 38 12.75 -12.95 -9.74
CA ALA A 38 11.63 -13.41 -10.55
C ALA A 38 11.72 -12.86 -11.99
N LYS A 39 12.08 -11.58 -12.14
CA LYS A 39 12.29 -10.95 -13.44
C LYS A 39 13.45 -11.58 -14.22
N GLU A 40 14.60 -11.82 -13.58
CA GLU A 40 15.76 -12.44 -14.21
C GLU A 40 15.47 -13.83 -14.77
N ILE A 41 14.71 -14.64 -14.03
CA ILE A 41 14.36 -16.00 -14.45
C ILE A 41 13.04 -16.09 -15.23
N ASN A 42 12.46 -14.94 -15.62
CA ASN A 42 11.21 -14.84 -16.35
C ASN A 42 10.03 -15.58 -15.67
N THR A 43 10.01 -15.61 -14.34
CA THR A 43 8.89 -16.17 -13.57
C THR A 43 7.84 -15.08 -13.34
N ASN A 44 6.59 -15.38 -13.65
CA ASN A 44 5.49 -14.45 -13.44
C ASN A 44 5.12 -14.36 -11.95
N ILE A 45 4.63 -13.20 -11.52
CA ILE A 45 4.01 -13.01 -10.20
C ILE A 45 2.57 -12.60 -10.47
N ASP A 46 1.62 -13.48 -10.18
CA ASP A 46 0.21 -13.29 -10.51
C ASP A 46 -0.53 -12.48 -9.42
N LEU A 47 -0.19 -12.73 -8.16
CA LEU A 47 -0.79 -12.06 -7.00
C LEU A 47 0.28 -11.73 -5.96
N ALA A 48 0.22 -10.53 -5.39
CA ALA A 48 1.04 -10.12 -4.27
C ALA A 48 0.18 -9.61 -3.12
N ILE A 49 0.39 -10.16 -1.93
CA ILE A 49 -0.22 -9.71 -0.67
C ILE A 49 0.88 -9.05 0.14
N ILE A 50 0.73 -7.76 0.39
CA ILE A 50 1.80 -6.90 0.90
C ILE A 50 1.35 -6.27 2.21
N ASP A 51 2.12 -6.47 3.27
CA ASP A 51 1.95 -5.70 4.50
C ASP A 51 2.48 -4.27 4.27
N TYR A 52 1.71 -3.27 4.66
CA TYR A 52 2.18 -1.88 4.60
C TYR A 52 3.41 -1.67 5.52
N SER A 53 3.37 -2.24 6.72
CA SER A 53 4.41 -2.04 7.75
C SER A 53 5.52 -3.08 7.64
N MET A 54 6.38 -2.91 6.64
CA MET A 54 7.55 -3.79 6.42
C MET A 54 8.84 -3.08 6.83
N PRO A 55 9.87 -3.81 7.33
CA PRO A 55 11.20 -3.26 7.54
C PRO A 55 11.76 -2.61 6.28
N ILE A 56 12.26 -1.38 6.43
CA ILE A 56 12.67 -0.50 5.32
C ILE A 56 13.93 -0.99 4.60
N TYR A 57 14.07 -0.63 3.32
CA TYR A 57 15.27 -0.81 2.53
C TYR A 57 15.78 0.55 2.03
N LYS A 58 16.65 1.18 2.83
CA LYS A 58 17.14 2.55 2.58
C LYS A 58 17.93 2.71 1.28
N GLN A 59 18.69 1.70 0.89
CA GLN A 59 19.57 1.75 -0.30
C GLN A 59 18.77 2.01 -1.58
N GLU A 60 17.57 1.45 -1.69
CA GLU A 60 16.67 1.60 -2.84
C GLU A 60 15.50 2.57 -2.55
N ASN A 61 15.54 3.28 -1.41
CA ASN A 61 14.47 4.19 -0.97
C ASN A 61 13.08 3.54 -0.91
N ILE A 62 13.03 2.25 -0.51
CA ILE A 62 11.79 1.50 -0.29
C ILE A 62 11.49 1.53 1.20
N LEU A 63 10.53 2.37 1.60
CA LEU A 63 10.30 2.72 2.99
C LEU A 63 9.13 1.95 3.62
N ASN A 64 8.29 1.31 2.81
CA ASN A 64 7.11 0.59 3.28
C ASN A 64 6.55 -0.33 2.17
N GLY A 65 5.49 -1.07 2.48
CA GLY A 65 4.83 -1.96 1.52
C GLY A 65 4.20 -1.24 0.32
N SER A 66 3.87 0.06 0.42
CA SER A 66 3.38 0.83 -0.72
C SER A 66 4.47 1.02 -1.77
N ASP A 67 5.71 1.26 -1.34
CA ASP A 67 6.84 1.39 -2.26
C ASP A 67 7.18 0.04 -2.89
N VAL A 68 7.09 -1.07 -2.12
CA VAL A 68 7.18 -2.43 -2.67
C VAL A 68 6.11 -2.67 -3.73
N CYS A 69 4.85 -2.27 -3.47
CA CYS A 69 3.75 -2.41 -4.41
C CYS A 69 4.00 -1.63 -5.71
N LYS A 70 4.47 -0.37 -5.61
CA LYS A 70 4.85 0.44 -6.79
C LYS A 70 5.96 -0.22 -7.59
N TYR A 71 7.00 -0.71 -6.90
CA TYR A 71 8.12 -1.39 -7.54
C TYR A 71 7.68 -2.68 -8.25
N LEU A 72 6.83 -3.46 -7.60
CA LEU A 72 6.26 -4.68 -8.18
C LEU A 72 5.43 -4.36 -9.44
N LYS A 73 4.49 -3.41 -9.37
CA LYS A 73 3.64 -3.03 -10.51
C LYS A 73 4.45 -2.48 -11.70
N LYS A 74 5.56 -1.81 -11.44
CA LYS A 74 6.49 -1.36 -12.49
C LYS A 74 7.14 -2.53 -13.23
N ASN A 75 7.49 -3.61 -12.54
CA ASN A 75 8.19 -4.77 -13.11
C ASN A 75 7.24 -5.87 -13.59
N PHE A 76 6.07 -6.00 -12.95
CA PHE A 76 5.01 -6.97 -13.24
C PHE A 76 3.66 -6.26 -13.35
N PRO A 77 3.37 -5.57 -14.47
CA PRO A 77 2.16 -4.75 -14.62
C PRO A 77 0.85 -5.52 -14.48
N ASN A 78 0.86 -6.80 -14.79
CA ASN A 78 -0.32 -7.67 -14.72
C ASN A 78 -0.52 -8.29 -13.33
N CYS A 79 0.46 -8.15 -12.41
CA CYS A 79 0.38 -8.68 -11.06
C CYS A 79 -0.75 -7.99 -10.29
N LYS A 80 -1.65 -8.78 -9.75
CA LYS A 80 -2.67 -8.29 -8.84
C LYS A 80 -2.07 -7.99 -7.47
N THR A 81 -2.43 -6.86 -6.88
CA THR A 81 -1.80 -6.39 -5.65
C THR A 81 -2.84 -6.12 -4.57
N ILE A 82 -2.60 -6.66 -3.38
CA ILE A 82 -3.40 -6.45 -2.18
C ILE A 82 -2.50 -5.87 -1.10
N ILE A 83 -2.84 -4.71 -0.56
CA ILE A 83 -2.16 -4.13 0.61
C ILE A 83 -2.99 -4.39 1.86
N LEU A 84 -2.36 -4.99 2.86
CA LEU A 84 -2.92 -5.15 4.21
C LEU A 84 -2.22 -4.18 5.15
N THR A 85 -2.99 -3.43 5.93
CA THR A 85 -2.42 -2.41 6.82
C THR A 85 -3.02 -2.46 8.21
N SER A 86 -2.20 -2.17 9.22
CA SER A 86 -2.68 -1.85 10.58
C SER A 86 -2.79 -0.34 10.81
N ILE A 87 -2.39 0.47 9.83
CA ILE A 87 -2.47 1.93 9.90
C ILE A 87 -3.90 2.34 9.59
N LEU A 88 -4.45 3.17 10.46
CA LEU A 88 -5.84 3.67 10.39
C LEU A 88 -5.88 5.16 10.06
N GLU A 89 -4.74 5.78 9.80
CA GLU A 89 -4.65 7.20 9.48
C GLU A 89 -5.21 7.48 8.08
N ASN A 90 -6.21 8.34 8.03
CA ASN A 90 -6.95 8.70 6.82
C ASN A 90 -6.02 9.11 5.67
N PHE A 91 -5.02 9.94 5.96
CA PHE A 91 -4.10 10.42 4.94
C PHE A 91 -3.27 9.29 4.32
N THR A 92 -2.75 8.37 5.14
CA THR A 92 -1.99 7.22 4.65
C THR A 92 -2.85 6.31 3.77
N LEU A 93 -4.09 6.03 4.18
CA LEU A 93 -5.04 5.25 3.39
C LEU A 93 -5.36 5.93 2.06
N PHE A 94 -5.57 7.24 2.09
CA PHE A 94 -5.81 8.04 0.89
C PHE A 94 -4.60 7.98 -0.08
N ASP A 95 -3.37 8.18 0.44
CA ASP A 95 -2.14 8.11 -0.38
C ASP A 95 -1.98 6.73 -1.04
N ILE A 96 -2.24 5.65 -0.30
CA ILE A 96 -2.20 4.29 -0.84
C ILE A 96 -3.20 4.14 -2.00
N VAL A 97 -4.44 4.59 -1.81
CA VAL A 97 -5.49 4.42 -2.82
C VAL A 97 -5.22 5.26 -4.06
N GLN A 98 -4.78 6.51 -3.90
CA GLN A 98 -4.58 7.45 -5.01
C GLN A 98 -3.27 7.24 -5.75
N ASN A 99 -2.17 7.06 -5.01
CA ASN A 99 -0.82 7.10 -5.60
C ASN A 99 -0.21 5.70 -5.82
N VAL A 100 -0.69 4.67 -5.14
CA VAL A 100 -0.28 3.28 -5.35
C VAL A 100 -1.32 2.53 -6.15
N SER A 101 -2.60 2.85 -5.90
CA SER A 101 -3.75 2.23 -6.56
C SER A 101 -3.69 0.69 -6.59
N PRO A 102 -3.56 0.02 -5.44
CA PRO A 102 -3.57 -1.44 -5.38
C PRO A 102 -4.93 -1.98 -5.84
N ASP A 103 -4.96 -3.24 -6.26
CA ASP A 103 -6.21 -3.90 -6.62
C ASP A 103 -7.09 -4.16 -5.39
N GLY A 104 -6.48 -4.53 -4.26
CA GLY A 104 -7.11 -4.65 -2.96
C GLY A 104 -6.43 -3.80 -1.89
N ILE A 105 -7.20 -3.22 -0.96
CA ILE A 105 -6.68 -2.67 0.30
C ILE A 105 -7.66 -2.98 1.42
N ALA A 106 -7.13 -3.47 2.54
CA ALA A 106 -7.92 -3.73 3.73
C ALA A 106 -7.12 -3.44 4.99
N THR A 107 -7.80 -3.03 6.06
CA THR A 107 -7.18 -3.00 7.38
C THR A 107 -7.12 -4.42 7.92
N LYS A 108 -6.05 -4.75 8.65
CA LYS A 108 -5.89 -6.08 9.26
C LYS A 108 -6.99 -6.40 10.28
N MET A 109 -7.68 -5.39 10.79
CA MET A 109 -8.82 -5.56 11.70
C MET A 109 -10.07 -6.09 10.98
N ASP A 110 -10.27 -5.72 9.71
CA ASP A 110 -11.40 -6.16 8.90
C ASP A 110 -11.19 -7.54 8.28
N VAL A 111 -9.96 -8.11 8.38
CA VAL A 111 -9.60 -9.33 7.67
C VAL A 111 -9.70 -10.56 8.60
N SER A 112 -10.84 -11.25 8.54
CA SER A 112 -10.98 -12.66 8.96
C SER A 112 -10.54 -13.60 7.83
N GLY A 113 -10.48 -14.91 8.10
CA GLY A 113 -10.16 -15.90 7.06
C GLY A 113 -11.09 -15.83 5.86
N ASP A 114 -12.41 -15.77 6.09
CA ASP A 114 -13.41 -15.70 5.02
C ASP A 114 -13.34 -14.39 4.25
N VAL A 115 -13.11 -13.28 4.94
CA VAL A 115 -12.92 -11.96 4.29
C VAL A 115 -11.66 -11.96 3.43
N PHE A 116 -10.58 -12.58 3.91
CA PHE A 116 -9.34 -12.71 3.14
C PHE A 116 -9.54 -13.43 1.81
N LEU A 117 -10.28 -14.55 1.81
CA LEU A 117 -10.62 -15.28 0.59
C LEU A 117 -11.47 -14.44 -0.36
N LYS A 118 -12.48 -13.74 0.15
CA LYS A 118 -13.31 -12.83 -0.66
C LYS A 118 -12.50 -11.68 -1.29
N ILE A 119 -11.51 -11.15 -0.58
CA ILE A 119 -10.61 -10.13 -1.13
C ILE A 119 -9.88 -10.69 -2.34
N ILE A 120 -9.30 -11.89 -2.21
CA ILE A 120 -8.55 -12.54 -3.28
C ILE A 120 -9.45 -12.85 -4.48
N GLU A 121 -10.63 -13.45 -4.28
CA GLU A 121 -11.59 -13.72 -5.34
C GLU A 121 -11.96 -12.46 -6.12
N ASN A 122 -12.31 -11.37 -5.42
CA ASN A 122 -12.65 -10.10 -6.05
C ASN A 122 -11.49 -9.56 -6.89
N VAL A 123 -10.29 -9.55 -6.32
CA VAL A 123 -9.10 -9.00 -6.97
C VAL A 123 -8.70 -9.82 -8.20
N LEU A 124 -8.73 -11.15 -8.10
CA LEU A 124 -8.44 -12.04 -9.23
C LEU A 124 -9.49 -11.97 -10.34
N SER A 125 -10.76 -11.70 -9.98
CA SER A 125 -11.83 -11.42 -10.95
C SER A 125 -11.72 -10.04 -11.63
N GLY A 126 -10.67 -9.25 -11.29
CA GLY A 126 -10.39 -7.94 -11.87
C GLY A 126 -11.12 -6.79 -11.19
N ASN A 127 -11.84 -7.03 -10.11
CA ASN A 127 -12.52 -5.99 -9.34
C ASN A 127 -11.57 -5.31 -8.35
N LYS A 128 -11.84 -4.05 -8.04
CA LYS A 128 -11.17 -3.35 -6.94
C LYS A 128 -11.85 -3.69 -5.61
N PHE A 129 -11.06 -3.99 -4.58
CA PHE A 129 -11.56 -4.24 -3.23
C PHE A 129 -11.09 -3.16 -2.26
N ARG A 130 -12.00 -2.74 -1.39
CA ARG A 130 -11.74 -1.85 -0.25
C ARG A 130 -12.50 -2.38 0.95
N SER A 131 -11.84 -2.56 2.11
CA SER A 131 -12.55 -2.96 3.32
C SER A 131 -13.45 -1.81 3.83
N VAL A 132 -14.43 -2.16 4.65
CA VAL A 132 -15.43 -1.21 5.15
C VAL A 132 -14.77 0.01 5.79
N PHE A 133 -13.83 -0.22 6.70
CA PHE A 133 -13.10 0.88 7.33
C PHE A 133 -12.37 1.77 6.31
N VAL A 134 -11.73 1.18 5.29
CA VAL A 134 -11.05 1.96 4.24
C VAL A 134 -12.04 2.83 3.48
N VAL A 135 -13.24 2.32 3.16
CA VAL A 135 -14.27 3.11 2.47
C VAL A 135 -14.71 4.27 3.33
N GLU A 136 -15.06 4.04 4.60
CA GLU A 136 -15.49 5.08 5.54
C GLU A 136 -14.44 6.19 5.69
N GLN A 137 -13.17 5.82 5.82
CA GLN A 137 -12.09 6.80 5.94
C GLN A 137 -11.87 7.62 4.66
N LEU A 138 -12.06 7.00 3.49
CA LEU A 138 -11.97 7.71 2.22
C LEU A 138 -13.14 8.69 2.04
N GLU A 139 -14.35 8.32 2.43
CA GLU A 139 -15.53 9.20 2.39
C GLU A 139 -15.31 10.41 3.29
N GLU A 140 -14.84 10.23 4.53
CA GLU A 140 -14.49 11.31 5.44
C GLU A 140 -13.46 12.30 4.84
N ILE A 141 -12.47 11.78 4.10
CA ILE A 141 -11.48 12.62 3.42
C ILE A 141 -12.11 13.42 2.28
N TRP A 142 -12.98 12.80 1.49
CA TRP A 142 -13.63 13.47 0.35
C TRP A 142 -14.55 14.60 0.79
N GLU A 143 -15.16 14.52 1.97
CA GLU A 143 -15.96 15.59 2.57
C GLU A 143 -15.09 16.76 3.08
N ASN A 144 -13.79 16.53 3.29
CA ASN A 144 -12.89 17.55 3.81
C ASN A 144 -12.15 18.27 2.68
N GLU A 145 -12.59 19.51 2.35
CA GLU A 145 -11.97 20.36 1.32
C GLU A 145 -10.45 20.54 1.43
N VAL A 146 -9.91 20.37 2.65
CA VAL A 146 -8.47 20.50 2.91
C VAL A 146 -7.67 19.45 2.14
N PHE A 147 -8.21 18.24 2.00
CA PHE A 147 -7.55 17.14 1.30
C PHE A 147 -7.72 17.18 -0.23
N ILE A 148 -8.71 17.92 -0.73
CA ILE A 148 -8.90 18.14 -2.18
C ILE A 148 -7.73 18.95 -2.75
N ASN A 149 -7.11 19.82 -1.94
CA ASN A 149 -5.99 20.64 -2.40
C ASN A 149 -4.70 19.82 -2.53
N GLU A 150 -4.21 19.66 -3.76
CA GLU A 150 -3.00 18.90 -4.08
C GLU A 150 -1.78 19.30 -3.26
N LYS A 151 -1.54 20.61 -3.07
CA LYS A 151 -0.41 21.10 -2.27
C LYS A 151 -0.52 20.71 -0.80
N ASN A 152 -1.73 20.65 -0.25
CA ASN A 152 -1.93 20.19 1.11
C ASN A 152 -1.59 18.70 1.24
N ARG A 153 -2.02 17.87 0.26
CA ARG A 153 -1.69 16.45 0.21
C ARG A 153 -0.18 16.21 0.15
N LEU A 154 0.51 16.92 -0.73
CA LEU A 154 1.97 16.81 -0.86
C LEU A 154 2.69 17.20 0.44
N ILE A 155 2.28 18.28 1.11
CA ILE A 155 2.84 18.67 2.41
C ILE A 155 2.68 17.54 3.43
N LEU A 156 1.47 16.97 3.55
CA LEU A 156 1.19 15.87 4.48
C LEU A 156 2.00 14.61 4.14
N GLN A 157 2.14 14.30 2.85
CA GLN A 157 2.94 13.17 2.38
C GLN A 157 4.41 13.32 2.75
N TYR A 158 4.99 14.48 2.58
CA TYR A 158 6.38 14.74 2.98
C TYR A 158 6.56 14.70 4.51
N LEU A 159 5.59 15.25 5.26
CA LEU A 159 5.62 15.18 6.72
C LEU A 159 5.54 13.73 7.23
N SER A 160 4.69 12.90 6.65
CA SER A 160 4.56 11.49 7.03
C SER A 160 5.83 10.67 6.72
N LYS A 161 6.61 11.12 5.74
CA LYS A 161 7.94 10.56 5.41
C LYS A 161 9.07 11.15 6.27
N GLY A 162 8.76 12.02 7.22
CA GLY A 162 9.73 12.61 8.15
C GLY A 162 10.52 13.81 7.62
N PHE A 163 10.10 14.40 6.49
CA PHE A 163 10.74 15.61 5.95
C PHE A 163 10.52 16.81 6.87
N LYS A 164 11.55 17.63 7.02
CA LYS A 164 11.45 18.90 7.74
C LYS A 164 10.74 19.95 6.89
N ILE A 165 10.14 20.95 7.54
CA ILE A 165 9.42 22.04 6.85
C ILE A 165 10.28 22.74 5.81
N SER A 166 11.57 22.96 6.11
CA SER A 166 12.52 23.58 5.17
C SER A 166 12.77 22.72 3.92
N GLU A 167 12.83 21.40 4.07
CA GLU A 167 13.01 20.47 2.97
C GLU A 167 11.75 20.44 2.08
N ILE A 168 10.57 20.42 2.71
CA ILE A 168 9.29 20.50 2.00
C ILE A 168 9.14 21.83 1.24
N ALA A 169 9.60 22.93 1.85
CA ALA A 169 9.59 24.25 1.22
C ALA A 169 10.39 24.26 -0.10
N ASN A 170 11.57 23.66 -0.08
CA ASN A 170 12.43 23.52 -1.26
C ASN A 170 11.79 22.62 -2.33
N GLU A 171 11.30 21.43 -1.93
CA GLU A 171 10.67 20.47 -2.85
C GLU A 171 9.43 21.04 -3.56
N LEU A 172 8.59 21.76 -2.83
CA LEU A 172 7.35 22.31 -3.35
C LEU A 172 7.48 23.73 -3.92
N SER A 173 8.68 24.33 -3.86
CA SER A 173 8.95 25.71 -4.28
C SER A 173 7.98 26.72 -3.65
N ILE A 174 7.72 26.58 -2.35
CA ILE A 174 6.87 27.49 -1.57
C ILE A 174 7.55 27.86 -0.24
N SER A 175 7.19 29.01 0.33
CA SER A 175 7.81 29.44 1.58
C SER A 175 7.44 28.56 2.79
N GLU A 176 8.34 28.42 3.76
CA GLU A 176 8.06 27.73 5.02
C GLU A 176 6.86 28.32 5.76
N ILE A 177 6.67 29.65 5.67
CA ILE A 177 5.51 30.34 6.26
C ILE A 177 4.21 29.84 5.65
N THR A 178 4.20 29.65 4.33
CA THR A 178 3.03 29.12 3.61
C THR A 178 2.74 27.68 4.05
N ILE A 179 3.78 26.85 4.21
CA ILE A 179 3.61 25.47 4.71
C ILE A 179 3.05 25.47 6.12
N LYS A 180 3.61 26.25 7.04
CA LYS A 180 3.13 26.36 8.42
C LYS A 180 1.66 26.80 8.48
N LYS A 181 1.26 27.80 7.68
CA LYS A 181 -0.15 28.24 7.58
C LYS A 181 -1.08 27.12 7.06
N ARG A 182 -0.62 26.35 6.07
CA ARG A 182 -1.39 25.22 5.53
C ARG A 182 -1.54 24.11 6.55
N ILE A 183 -0.47 23.74 7.26
CA ILE A 183 -0.50 22.74 8.34
C ILE A 183 -1.47 23.16 9.45
N THR A 184 -1.48 24.43 9.84
CA THR A 184 -2.42 24.95 10.85
C THR A 184 -3.88 24.86 10.39
N LYS A 185 -4.14 25.01 9.09
CA LYS A 185 -5.48 24.87 8.51
C LYS A 185 -5.95 23.41 8.41
N ILE A 186 -5.01 22.47 8.39
CA ILE A 186 -5.26 21.03 8.28
C ILE A 186 -5.55 20.38 9.66
N ARG A 187 -5.10 21.02 10.75
CA ARG A 187 -5.38 20.59 12.14
C ARG A 187 -6.79 20.96 12.57
#